data_74bf58d8ea91c711fd8dbba3e63414ae
#
_entry.id   74bf58d8ea91c711fd8dbba3e63414ae
#
_cell.length_a   1.000
_cell.length_b   1.000
_cell.length_c   1.000
_cell.angle_alpha   90.00
_cell.angle_beta   90.00
_cell.angle_gamma   90.00
#
_symmetry.space_group_name_H-M   'P 1'
#
loop_
_entity.id
_entity.type
_entity.pdbx_description
1 polymer ?
#
loop_
_entity_poly.entity_id
_entity_poly.type
_entity_poly.pdbx_seq_one_letter_code
_entity_poly.pdbx_strand_id
1 'polypeptide(L)'
;VTMYKLAEQIIQSAKRIHAPSYYGIFPEMDIEFVDVRIDSCFERADKQPDVIATTKEGQQYLIEFLFQYKIQHKTAIDYKNMNCLEIDLSNQSLETLESFLLSSSKDRKWMNNVTYFSQVGSLYNKAGKPVRVVDESECRQCELGCSYHCAGVPVYSLTGINQYLVIEESGHKYRLCKSELFQNYQQEYERIKSENERKERIEEKERLEA
;
A
#
# COMPACT_ATOMS: atom_id res chain seq x y z
N VAL A 1 -14.94 31.59 1.88
CA VAL A 1 -14.17 30.45 2.47
C VAL A 1 -13.75 29.54 1.33
N THR A 2 -12.47 29.24 1.21
CA THR A 2 -11.97 28.31 0.22
C THR A 2 -12.26 26.87 0.65
N MET A 3 -12.38 25.97 -0.30
CA MET A 3 -12.58 24.53 -0.04
C MET A 3 -11.54 23.95 0.93
N TYR A 4 -10.27 24.34 0.76
CA TYR A 4 -9.18 23.92 1.66
C TYR A 4 -9.42 24.36 3.10
N LYS A 5 -9.69 25.64 3.31
CA LYS A 5 -9.91 26.20 4.65
C LYS A 5 -11.11 25.57 5.35
N LEU A 6 -12.17 25.30 4.61
CA LEU A 6 -13.32 24.61 5.16
C LEU A 6 -12.98 23.14 5.50
N ALA A 7 -12.26 22.43 4.63
CA ALA A 7 -11.83 21.05 4.89
C ALA A 7 -10.94 20.96 6.15
N GLU A 8 -9.96 21.86 6.28
CA GLU A 8 -9.10 21.95 7.47
C GLU A 8 -9.93 22.17 8.73
N GLN A 9 -10.86 23.11 8.71
CA GLN A 9 -11.74 23.43 9.85
C GLN A 9 -12.65 22.26 10.23
N ILE A 10 -13.20 21.54 9.25
CA ILE A 10 -14.05 20.38 9.50
C ILE A 10 -13.25 19.31 10.24
N ILE A 11 -12.06 18.95 9.77
CA ILE A 11 -11.23 17.93 10.40
C ILE A 11 -10.79 18.38 11.79
N GLN A 12 -10.40 19.65 11.95
CA GLN A 12 -9.99 20.19 13.23
C GLN A 12 -11.12 20.16 14.25
N SER A 13 -12.34 20.44 13.83
CA SER A 13 -13.51 20.43 14.72
C SER A 13 -14.00 19.04 15.02
N ALA A 14 -14.09 18.17 14.02
CA ALA A 14 -14.58 16.79 14.17
C ALA A 14 -13.55 15.88 14.84
N LYS A 15 -12.26 16.19 14.71
CA LYS A 15 -11.13 15.37 15.18
C LYS A 15 -11.23 13.92 14.72
N ARG A 16 -11.68 13.71 13.53
CA ARG A 16 -11.73 12.41 12.86
C ARG A 16 -11.78 12.55 11.36
N ILE A 17 -11.46 11.47 10.67
CA ILE A 17 -11.59 11.33 9.24
C ILE A 17 -12.01 9.93 8.88
N HIS A 18 -12.76 9.75 7.80
CA HIS A 18 -13.03 8.44 7.25
C HIS A 18 -11.91 8.07 6.28
N ALA A 19 -11.13 7.06 6.61
CA ALA A 19 -9.99 6.61 5.83
C ALA A 19 -10.38 5.49 4.87
N PRO A 20 -9.75 5.43 3.68
CA PRO A 20 -10.01 4.35 2.73
C PRO A 20 -9.38 3.04 3.22
N SER A 21 -9.79 1.93 2.60
CA SER A 21 -9.14 0.65 2.80
C SER A 21 -7.66 0.73 2.38
N TYR A 22 -6.83 -0.10 3.01
CA TYR A 22 -5.43 -0.24 2.64
C TYR A 22 -5.26 -1.53 1.83
N TYR A 23 -5.24 -1.41 0.51
CA TYR A 23 -5.06 -2.51 -0.45
C TYR A 23 -5.98 -3.73 -0.21
N GLY A 24 -7.16 -3.53 0.34
CA GLY A 24 -8.07 -4.63 0.71
C GLY A 24 -7.62 -5.49 1.89
N ILE A 25 -6.49 -5.15 2.52
CA ILE A 25 -5.95 -5.84 3.72
C ILE A 25 -6.61 -5.32 4.98
N PHE A 26 -6.62 -4.00 5.12
CA PHE A 26 -7.32 -3.31 6.19
C PHE A 26 -8.56 -2.63 5.63
N PRO A 27 -9.71 -2.74 6.31
CA PRO A 27 -10.94 -2.13 5.84
C PRO A 27 -10.89 -0.61 5.95
N GLU A 28 -11.78 0.06 5.22
CA GLU A 28 -12.08 1.46 5.46
C GLU A 28 -12.60 1.66 6.88
N MET A 29 -12.21 2.74 7.53
CA MET A 29 -12.59 3.00 8.92
C MET A 29 -12.42 4.48 9.28
N ASP A 30 -13.08 4.87 10.35
CA ASP A 30 -12.83 6.17 10.97
C ASP A 30 -11.51 6.13 11.75
N ILE A 31 -10.73 7.19 11.63
CA ILE A 31 -9.55 7.44 12.44
C ILE A 31 -9.84 8.66 13.32
N GLU A 32 -9.75 8.49 14.63
CA GLU A 32 -9.99 9.55 15.61
C GLU A 32 -8.67 10.18 16.04
N PHE A 33 -8.69 11.48 16.24
CA PHE A 33 -7.53 12.26 16.62
C PHE A 33 -7.74 12.97 17.95
N VAL A 34 -6.69 13.09 18.73
CA VAL A 34 -6.67 13.91 19.95
C VAL A 34 -6.15 15.31 19.70
N ASP A 35 -5.31 15.47 18.67
CA ASP A 35 -4.75 16.74 18.26
C ASP A 35 -4.80 16.87 16.73
N VAL A 36 -5.21 18.04 16.24
CA VAL A 36 -5.25 18.36 14.83
C VAL A 36 -4.68 19.77 14.64
N ARG A 37 -3.60 19.87 13.88
CA ARG A 37 -2.93 21.11 13.55
C ARG A 37 -3.04 21.41 12.06
N ILE A 38 -3.32 22.65 11.76
CA ILE A 38 -3.37 23.22 10.41
C ILE A 38 -2.29 24.31 10.29
N ASP A 39 -1.89 24.58 9.06
CA ASP A 39 -0.85 25.59 8.75
C ASP A 39 0.47 25.40 9.54
N SER A 40 0.80 24.15 9.87
CA SER A 40 1.99 23.78 10.65
C SER A 40 3.05 23.12 9.78
N CYS A 41 4.32 23.43 10.03
CA CYS A 41 5.43 22.74 9.40
C CYS A 41 5.67 21.37 10.05
N PHE A 42 6.06 20.42 9.25
CA PHE A 42 6.44 19.08 9.71
C PHE A 42 7.94 18.88 9.47
N GLU A 43 8.69 18.59 10.54
CA GLU A 43 10.14 18.41 10.56
C GLU A 43 10.97 19.58 10.01
N ARG A 44 10.56 20.15 8.87
CA ARG A 44 11.28 21.21 8.17
C ARG A 44 10.28 22.27 7.69
N ALA A 45 10.75 23.51 7.56
CA ALA A 45 9.93 24.63 7.13
C ALA A 45 9.37 24.50 5.70
N ASP A 46 10.00 23.67 4.87
CA ASP A 46 9.58 23.38 3.49
C ASP A 46 8.56 22.23 3.38
N LYS A 47 8.32 21.53 4.50
CA LYS A 47 7.32 20.46 4.60
C LYS A 47 6.09 20.97 5.36
N GLN A 48 5.12 21.47 4.63
CA GLN A 48 3.89 22.00 5.21
C GLN A 48 2.68 21.24 4.63
N PRO A 49 2.28 20.13 5.27
CA PRO A 49 1.05 19.46 4.92
C PRO A 49 -0.17 20.32 5.26
N ASP A 50 -1.29 20.04 4.63
CA ASP A 50 -2.52 20.78 4.92
C ASP A 50 -3.00 20.52 6.35
N VAL A 51 -2.92 19.26 6.81
CA VAL A 51 -3.28 18.87 8.17
C VAL A 51 -2.26 17.92 8.77
N ILE A 52 -1.91 18.13 10.03
CA ILE A 52 -1.17 17.18 10.87
C ILE A 52 -2.08 16.73 12.00
N ALA A 53 -2.42 15.44 12.03
CA ALA A 53 -3.33 14.88 13.02
C ALA A 53 -2.63 13.78 13.82
N THR A 54 -2.90 13.71 15.13
CA THR A 54 -2.29 12.75 16.05
C THR A 54 -3.37 11.95 16.74
N THR A 55 -3.24 10.62 16.72
CA THR A 55 -4.14 9.72 17.44
C THR A 55 -3.80 9.65 18.94
N LYS A 56 -4.69 9.04 19.72
CA LYS A 56 -4.48 8.79 21.15
C LYS A 56 -3.22 7.96 21.43
N GLU A 57 -2.88 7.06 20.52
CA GLU A 57 -1.68 6.22 20.60
C GLU A 57 -0.40 6.94 20.16
N GLY A 58 -0.51 8.22 19.78
CA GLY A 58 0.61 9.05 19.33
C GLY A 58 1.01 8.84 17.87
N GLN A 59 0.22 8.14 17.09
CA GLN A 59 0.45 8.00 15.66
C GLN A 59 0.11 9.30 14.93
N GLN A 60 1.00 9.75 14.07
CA GLN A 60 0.79 10.96 13.28
C GLN A 60 0.34 10.62 11.86
N TYR A 61 -0.63 11.39 11.39
CA TYR A 61 -1.16 11.34 10.04
C TYR A 61 -1.00 12.69 9.39
N LEU A 62 -0.44 12.72 8.19
CA LEU A 62 -0.45 13.88 7.33
C LEU A 62 -1.62 13.76 6.36
N ILE A 63 -2.38 14.82 6.20
CA ILE A 63 -3.49 14.87 5.25
C ILE A 63 -3.19 15.97 4.23
N GLU A 64 -3.22 15.60 2.97
CA GLU A 64 -3.01 16.48 1.83
C GLU A 64 -4.31 16.57 1.01
N PHE A 65 -4.71 17.79 0.66
CA PHE A 65 -5.87 18.00 -0.20
C PHE A 65 -5.45 18.33 -1.63
N LEU A 66 -6.12 17.70 -2.59
CA LEU A 66 -6.09 18.07 -3.99
C LEU A 66 -7.37 18.86 -4.34
N PHE A 67 -7.21 19.86 -5.20
CA PHE A 67 -8.31 20.59 -5.81
C PHE A 67 -7.89 21.12 -7.18
N GLN A 68 -8.80 21.16 -8.13
CA GLN A 68 -8.66 21.31 -9.60
C GLN A 68 -7.45 22.08 -10.16
N TYR A 69 -6.87 23.00 -9.43
CA TYR A 69 -5.82 23.89 -9.93
C TYR A 69 -4.63 24.06 -8.96
N LYS A 70 -4.50 23.17 -7.98
CA LYS A 70 -3.29 23.17 -7.17
C LYS A 70 -2.13 22.71 -8.05
N ILE A 71 -1.48 23.65 -8.72
CA ILE A 71 -0.17 23.40 -9.30
C ILE A 71 0.73 23.01 -8.12
N GLN A 72 0.94 21.73 -7.97
CA GLN A 72 1.84 21.23 -6.95
C GLN A 72 3.28 21.53 -7.37
N HIS A 73 3.75 22.70 -7.03
CA HIS A 73 5.19 22.93 -6.86
C HIS A 73 5.71 22.38 -5.54
N LYS A 74 4.88 21.59 -4.83
CA LYS A 74 5.38 20.80 -3.72
C LYS A 74 6.31 19.75 -4.31
N THR A 75 7.60 19.93 -4.11
CA THR A 75 8.59 18.87 -4.20
C THR A 75 7.96 17.65 -3.55
N ALA A 76 7.93 16.52 -4.24
CA ALA A 76 7.36 15.31 -3.70
C ALA A 76 7.92 15.15 -2.27
N ILE A 77 7.05 15.35 -1.29
CA ILE A 77 7.45 15.18 0.10
C ILE A 77 7.88 13.73 0.20
N ASP A 78 9.08 13.50 0.66
CA ASP A 78 9.53 12.17 0.97
C ASP A 78 8.75 11.70 2.20
N TYR A 79 7.65 10.99 1.95
CA TYR A 79 6.76 10.47 2.99
C TYR A 79 7.30 9.20 3.65
N LYS A 80 8.58 8.87 3.46
CA LYS A 80 9.21 7.75 4.14
C LYS A 80 8.91 7.78 5.62
N ASN A 81 8.52 6.63 6.14
CA ASN A 81 8.21 6.42 7.56
C ASN A 81 7.05 7.27 8.10
N MET A 82 6.10 7.62 7.24
CA MET A 82 4.95 8.43 7.64
C MET A 82 3.64 7.83 7.19
N ASN A 83 2.56 8.17 7.90
CA ASN A 83 1.21 7.94 7.43
C ASN A 83 0.74 9.18 6.69
N CYS A 84 0.48 9.08 5.42
CA CYS A 84 0.01 10.19 4.61
C CYS A 84 -1.20 9.79 3.76
N LEU A 85 -2.27 10.58 3.89
CA LEU A 85 -3.52 10.42 3.16
C LEU A 85 -3.72 11.62 2.22
N GLU A 86 -3.94 11.34 0.94
CA GLU A 86 -4.32 12.35 -0.05
C GLU A 86 -5.82 12.26 -0.30
N ILE A 87 -6.50 13.39 -0.29
CA ILE A 87 -7.96 13.51 -0.51
C ILE A 87 -8.22 14.51 -1.64
N ASP A 88 -8.90 14.06 -2.68
CA ASP A 88 -9.30 14.90 -3.80
C ASP A 88 -10.66 15.56 -3.53
N LEU A 89 -10.66 16.86 -3.42
CA LEU A 89 -11.85 17.69 -3.18
C LEU A 89 -12.54 18.14 -4.47
N SER A 90 -12.02 17.79 -5.64
CA SER A 90 -12.44 18.34 -6.93
C SER A 90 -13.91 18.12 -7.26
N ASN A 91 -14.51 17.04 -6.75
CA ASN A 91 -15.91 16.69 -6.98
C ASN A 91 -16.85 17.12 -5.84
N GLN A 92 -16.38 17.93 -4.91
CA GLN A 92 -17.15 18.36 -3.75
C GLN A 92 -17.58 19.81 -3.87
N SER A 93 -18.68 20.14 -3.19
CA SER A 93 -19.15 21.48 -2.92
C SER A 93 -18.99 21.82 -1.43
N LEU A 94 -19.21 23.08 -1.07
CA LEU A 94 -19.16 23.49 0.34
C LEU A 94 -20.21 22.75 1.19
N GLU A 95 -21.36 22.42 0.61
CA GLU A 95 -22.47 21.71 1.29
C GLU A 95 -22.19 20.22 1.47
N THR A 96 -21.45 19.59 0.57
CA THR A 96 -21.18 18.14 0.61
C THR A 96 -19.90 17.80 1.34
N LEU A 97 -19.03 18.76 1.58
CA LEU A 97 -17.67 18.55 2.04
C LEU A 97 -17.59 17.85 3.40
N GLU A 98 -18.42 18.23 4.35
CA GLU A 98 -18.41 17.63 5.70
C GLU A 98 -18.74 16.13 5.64
N SER A 99 -19.85 15.80 5.01
CA SER A 99 -20.27 14.40 4.83
C SER A 99 -19.23 13.60 4.05
N PHE A 100 -18.64 14.19 3.02
CA PHE A 100 -17.58 13.58 2.25
C PHE A 100 -16.34 13.25 3.09
N LEU A 101 -15.86 14.19 3.89
CA LEU A 101 -14.67 13.99 4.72
C LEU A 101 -14.89 12.98 5.85
N LEU A 102 -16.08 12.99 6.45
CA LEU A 102 -16.36 12.22 7.67
C LEU A 102 -17.03 10.88 7.43
N SER A 103 -17.54 10.60 6.23
CA SER A 103 -18.35 9.40 5.97
C SER A 103 -18.06 8.70 4.65
N SER A 104 -17.24 9.27 3.78
CA SER A 104 -16.92 8.66 2.47
C SER A 104 -15.48 8.18 2.41
N SER A 105 -15.25 7.05 1.77
CA SER A 105 -13.92 6.54 1.43
C SER A 105 -13.49 6.88 -0.01
N LYS A 106 -14.36 7.55 -0.78
CA LYS A 106 -14.09 7.88 -2.18
C LYS A 106 -13.10 9.02 -2.33
N ASP A 107 -12.47 9.07 -3.51
CA ASP A 107 -11.56 10.13 -3.95
C ASP A 107 -10.44 10.41 -2.95
N ARG A 108 -9.90 9.33 -2.35
CA ARG A 108 -8.77 9.40 -1.42
C ARG A 108 -7.92 8.15 -1.50
N LYS A 109 -6.64 8.33 -1.23
CA LYS A 109 -5.66 7.24 -1.27
C LYS A 109 -4.57 7.42 -0.22
N TRP A 110 -4.06 6.31 0.28
CA TRP A 110 -2.84 6.30 1.05
C TRP A 110 -1.64 6.60 0.13
N MET A 111 -0.89 7.64 0.44
CA MET A 111 0.41 7.89 -0.17
C MET A 111 1.46 6.99 0.46
N ASN A 112 1.40 6.86 1.79
CA ASN A 112 2.12 5.92 2.61
C ASN A 112 1.28 5.57 3.84
N ASN A 113 1.42 4.36 4.36
CA ASN A 113 0.91 4.00 5.67
C ASN A 113 1.86 3.02 6.36
N VAL A 114 2.87 3.56 7.02
CA VAL A 114 3.90 2.78 7.69
C VAL A 114 3.33 1.89 8.80
N THR A 115 2.27 2.35 9.47
CA THR A 115 1.58 1.58 10.51
C THR A 115 0.97 0.30 9.94
N TYR A 116 0.23 0.41 8.85
CA TYR A 116 -0.36 -0.75 8.19
C TYR A 116 0.68 -1.64 7.53
N PHE A 117 1.65 -1.05 6.85
CA PHE A 117 2.74 -1.80 6.23
C PHE A 117 3.47 -2.69 7.25
N SER A 118 3.80 -2.16 8.42
CA SER A 118 4.46 -2.92 9.49
C SER A 118 3.60 -4.04 10.08
N GLN A 119 2.29 -3.93 9.98
CA GLN A 119 1.34 -4.91 10.54
C GLN A 119 0.97 -6.04 9.55
N VAL A 120 1.23 -5.86 8.26
CA VAL A 120 0.80 -6.80 7.22
C VAL A 120 1.28 -8.22 7.52
N GLY A 121 2.56 -8.42 7.78
CA GLY A 121 3.11 -9.73 8.07
C GLY A 121 2.50 -10.37 9.32
N SER A 122 2.35 -9.58 10.38
CA SER A 122 1.76 -10.04 11.65
C SER A 122 0.30 -10.45 11.51
N LEU A 123 -0.48 -9.71 10.72
CA LEU A 123 -1.88 -10.02 10.47
C LEU A 123 -2.05 -11.39 9.84
N TYR A 124 -1.23 -11.70 8.85
CA TYR A 124 -1.30 -12.97 8.12
C TYR A 124 -0.76 -14.14 8.92
N ASN A 125 0.29 -13.94 9.69
CA ASN A 125 0.82 -14.94 10.59
C ASN A 125 -0.20 -15.36 11.65
N LYS A 126 -0.93 -14.39 12.23
CA LYS A 126 -2.02 -14.68 13.18
C LYS A 126 -3.16 -15.50 12.56
N ALA A 127 -3.44 -15.28 11.29
CA ALA A 127 -4.46 -16.05 10.58
C ALA A 127 -3.99 -17.45 10.13
N GLY A 128 -2.79 -17.87 10.51
CA GLY A 128 -2.20 -19.12 10.07
C GLY A 128 -1.89 -19.16 8.57
N LYS A 129 -1.81 -18.00 7.95
CA LYS A 129 -1.53 -17.82 6.52
C LYS A 129 -0.24 -17.02 6.39
N PRO A 130 0.92 -17.64 6.52
CA PRO A 130 2.18 -16.93 6.49
C PRO A 130 2.31 -16.12 5.19
N VAL A 131 2.69 -14.88 5.34
CA VAL A 131 2.90 -13.94 4.24
C VAL A 131 4.28 -13.33 4.40
N ARG A 132 5.00 -13.29 3.32
CA ARG A 132 6.26 -12.58 3.22
C ARG A 132 6.05 -11.31 2.39
N VAL A 133 6.48 -10.18 2.93
CA VAL A 133 6.56 -8.93 2.18
C VAL A 133 7.90 -8.88 1.51
N VAL A 134 7.91 -8.78 0.20
CA VAL A 134 9.13 -8.79 -0.62
C VAL A 134 9.18 -7.58 -1.53
N ASP A 135 10.36 -7.04 -1.74
CA ASP A 135 10.57 -5.99 -2.74
C ASP A 135 10.33 -6.55 -4.15
N GLU A 136 9.82 -5.72 -5.06
CA GLU A 136 9.57 -6.15 -6.44
C GLU A 136 10.83 -6.63 -7.16
N SER A 137 11.99 -6.06 -6.83
CA SER A 137 13.28 -6.50 -7.36
C SER A 137 13.63 -7.92 -6.96
N GLU A 138 13.30 -8.30 -5.72
CA GLU A 138 13.47 -9.68 -5.24
C GLU A 138 12.57 -10.65 -6.00
N CYS A 139 11.31 -10.26 -6.23
CA CYS A 139 10.41 -11.05 -7.05
C CYS A 139 10.90 -11.24 -8.48
N ARG A 140 11.48 -10.22 -9.08
CA ARG A 140 12.02 -10.29 -10.44
C ARG A 140 13.23 -11.20 -10.56
N GLN A 141 14.00 -11.36 -9.50
CA GLN A 141 15.16 -12.25 -9.44
C GLN A 141 14.79 -13.66 -8.99
N CYS A 142 13.53 -13.90 -8.67
CA CYS A 142 13.07 -15.18 -8.17
C CYS A 142 13.07 -16.24 -9.29
N GLU A 143 13.87 -17.29 -9.12
CA GLU A 143 14.01 -18.39 -10.07
C GLU A 143 12.81 -19.33 -10.11
N LEU A 144 11.85 -19.16 -9.18
CA LEU A 144 10.69 -20.04 -9.04
C LEU A 144 9.60 -19.80 -10.09
N GLY A 145 9.80 -18.86 -11.01
CA GLY A 145 8.82 -18.52 -12.04
C GLY A 145 7.62 -17.71 -11.54
N CYS A 146 7.44 -17.57 -10.23
CA CYS A 146 6.34 -16.81 -9.66
C CYS A 146 6.50 -15.29 -9.87
N SER A 147 7.70 -14.80 -10.14
CA SER A 147 7.94 -13.41 -10.52
C SER A 147 7.18 -13.00 -11.78
N TYR A 148 7.01 -13.92 -12.71
CA TYR A 148 6.18 -13.71 -13.89
C TYR A 148 4.71 -13.52 -13.52
N HIS A 149 4.20 -14.34 -12.62
CA HIS A 149 2.84 -14.23 -12.12
C HIS A 149 2.66 -12.99 -11.23
N CYS A 150 3.69 -12.63 -10.47
CA CYS A 150 3.68 -11.41 -9.67
C CYS A 150 3.68 -10.13 -10.51
N ALA A 151 4.30 -10.16 -11.67
CA ALA A 151 4.49 -8.95 -12.47
C ALA A 151 3.23 -8.45 -13.19
N GLY A 152 2.21 -9.27 -13.34
CA GLY A 152 1.05 -8.91 -14.12
C GLY A 152 -0.30 -9.37 -13.57
N VAL A 153 -0.29 -10.20 -12.56
CA VAL A 153 -1.54 -10.72 -12.00
C VAL A 153 -1.94 -9.86 -10.82
N PRO A 154 -3.06 -9.18 -10.91
CA PRO A 154 -3.60 -8.46 -9.78
C PRO A 154 -3.89 -9.43 -8.66
N VAL A 155 -3.49 -9.06 -7.48
CA VAL A 155 -3.89 -9.73 -6.27
C VAL A 155 -5.25 -9.21 -5.88
N TYR A 156 -6.16 -10.09 -5.76
CA TYR A 156 -7.52 -9.68 -5.54
C TYR A 156 -8.02 -9.92 -4.16
N SER A 157 -7.44 -10.83 -3.47
CA SER A 157 -7.92 -11.15 -2.15
C SER A 157 -6.88 -11.97 -1.41
N LEU A 158 -6.61 -11.58 -0.21
CA LEU A 158 -5.76 -12.36 0.69
C LEU A 158 -6.48 -13.55 1.30
N THR A 159 -7.79 -13.61 1.17
CA THR A 159 -8.61 -14.78 1.47
C THR A 159 -8.81 -15.65 0.23
N GLY A 160 -8.59 -15.08 -0.92
CA GLY A 160 -8.66 -15.77 -2.21
C GLY A 160 -7.35 -16.42 -2.57
N ILE A 161 -7.39 -17.08 -3.64
CA ILE A 161 -6.39 -18.01 -4.12
C ILE A 161 -5.13 -17.34 -4.60
N ASN A 162 -5.16 -16.01 -4.79
CA ASN A 162 -4.18 -15.46 -5.66
C ASN A 162 -3.39 -14.50 -4.99
N GLN A 163 -2.70 -14.39 -4.12
CA GLN A 163 -1.66 -14.27 -4.39
C GLN A 163 -0.70 -13.17 -4.06
N TYR A 164 -0.55 -12.14 -4.77
CA TYR A 164 0.50 -11.13 -4.66
C TYR A 164 -0.14 -9.76 -4.73
N LEU A 165 -0.34 -9.12 -3.61
CA LEU A 165 -0.75 -7.73 -3.56
C LEU A 165 0.47 -6.85 -3.82
N VAL A 166 0.33 -5.87 -4.68
CA VAL A 166 1.34 -4.83 -4.87
C VAL A 166 1.02 -3.68 -3.93
N ILE A 167 1.96 -3.39 -3.06
CA ILE A 167 1.91 -2.25 -2.15
C ILE A 167 2.96 -1.25 -2.61
N GLU A 168 2.57 0.00 -2.79
CA GLU A 168 3.50 1.06 -3.13
C GLU A 168 3.69 1.97 -1.91
N GLU A 169 4.91 2.03 -1.42
CA GLU A 169 5.30 2.83 -0.27
C GLU A 169 6.60 3.57 -0.60
N SER A 170 6.60 4.88 -0.45
CA SER A 170 7.79 5.71 -0.67
C SER A 170 8.45 5.52 -2.04
N GLY A 171 7.67 5.26 -3.08
CA GLY A 171 8.17 5.00 -4.43
C GLY A 171 8.74 3.60 -4.66
N HIS A 172 8.71 2.73 -3.66
CA HIS A 172 9.06 1.32 -3.79
C HIS A 172 7.80 0.48 -3.91
N LYS A 173 7.89 -0.58 -4.71
CA LYS A 173 6.81 -1.55 -4.88
C LYS A 173 7.15 -2.83 -4.12
N TYR A 174 6.23 -3.23 -3.27
CA TYR A 174 6.32 -4.47 -2.49
C TYR A 174 5.21 -5.41 -2.87
N ARG A 175 5.47 -6.69 -2.73
CA ARG A 175 4.51 -7.75 -3.02
C ARG A 175 4.33 -8.63 -1.79
N LEU A 176 3.13 -9.15 -1.63
CA LEU A 176 2.85 -10.16 -0.62
C LEU A 176 3.00 -11.54 -1.24
N CYS A 177 4.00 -12.27 -0.78
CA CYS A 177 4.24 -13.64 -1.18
C CYS A 177 3.81 -14.56 -0.04
N LYS A 178 2.81 -15.40 -0.26
CA LYS A 178 2.41 -16.41 0.73
C LYS A 178 3.50 -17.45 0.83
N SER A 179 4.03 -17.68 2.03
CA SER A 179 5.12 -18.65 2.27
C SER A 179 4.76 -20.06 1.80
N GLU A 180 3.53 -20.49 2.04
CA GLU A 180 3.03 -21.78 1.57
C GLU A 180 3.06 -21.88 0.04
N LEU A 181 2.56 -20.86 -0.65
CA LEU A 181 2.60 -20.81 -2.11
C LEU A 181 4.03 -20.77 -2.63
N PHE A 182 4.90 -20.00 -1.96
CA PHE A 182 6.31 -19.94 -2.29
C PHE A 182 6.99 -21.30 -2.17
N GLN A 183 6.74 -22.04 -1.09
CA GLN A 183 7.27 -23.40 -0.91
C GLN A 183 6.76 -24.36 -1.98
N ASN A 184 5.48 -24.30 -2.31
CA ASN A 184 4.91 -25.14 -3.36
C ASN A 184 5.53 -24.84 -4.74
N TYR A 185 5.75 -23.57 -5.07
CA TYR A 185 6.44 -23.18 -6.30
C TYR A 185 7.89 -23.66 -6.31
N GLN A 186 8.58 -23.57 -5.18
CA GLN A 186 9.96 -24.05 -5.08
C GLN A 186 10.04 -25.55 -5.35
N GLN A 187 9.19 -26.33 -4.73
CA GLN A 187 9.14 -27.79 -4.94
C GLN A 187 8.82 -28.14 -6.39
N GLU A 188 7.86 -27.46 -6.99
CA GLU A 188 7.48 -27.70 -8.37
C GLU A 188 8.60 -27.27 -9.35
N TYR A 189 9.26 -26.18 -9.09
CA TYR A 189 10.40 -25.73 -9.88
C TYR A 189 11.56 -26.76 -9.84
N GLU A 190 11.92 -27.22 -8.64
CA GLU A 190 12.96 -28.23 -8.47
C GLU A 190 12.59 -29.54 -9.17
N ARG A 191 11.32 -29.93 -9.11
CA ARG A 191 10.82 -31.11 -9.82
C ARG A 191 10.97 -30.96 -11.34
N ILE A 192 10.50 -29.84 -11.89
CA ILE A 192 10.58 -29.57 -13.33
C ILE A 192 12.04 -29.49 -13.79
N LYS A 193 12.91 -28.83 -13.03
CA LYS A 193 14.33 -28.75 -13.32
C LYS A 193 14.98 -30.12 -13.39
N SER A 194 14.72 -30.98 -12.40
CA SER A 194 15.24 -32.34 -12.36
C SER A 194 14.75 -33.21 -13.55
N GLU A 195 13.48 -33.03 -13.93
CA GLU A 195 12.92 -33.74 -15.09
C GLU A 195 13.58 -33.30 -16.39
N ASN A 196 13.80 -32.01 -16.57
CA ASN A 196 14.46 -31.47 -17.77
C ASN A 196 15.91 -31.94 -17.88
N GLU A 197 16.68 -31.89 -16.80
CA GLU A 197 18.04 -32.37 -16.75
C GLU A 197 18.14 -33.89 -17.05
N ARG A 198 17.11 -34.64 -16.62
CA ARG A 198 17.02 -36.09 -16.94
C ARG A 198 16.76 -36.29 -18.43
N LYS A 199 15.85 -35.55 -19.02
CA LYS A 199 15.55 -35.63 -20.46
C LYS A 199 16.76 -35.28 -21.31
N GLU A 200 17.43 -34.19 -20.99
CA GLU A 200 18.66 -33.78 -21.69
C GLU A 200 19.74 -34.84 -21.65
N ARG A 201 19.93 -35.50 -20.48
CA ARG A 201 20.88 -36.60 -20.36
C ARG A 201 20.51 -37.83 -21.19
N ILE A 202 19.24 -38.13 -21.33
CA ILE A 202 18.77 -39.24 -22.16
C ILE A 202 18.99 -38.92 -23.64
N GLU A 203 18.59 -37.73 -24.07
CA GLU A 203 18.77 -37.30 -25.45
C GLU A 203 20.25 -37.22 -25.86
N GLU A 204 21.13 -36.76 -24.96
CA GLU A 204 22.56 -36.76 -25.20
C GLU A 204 23.14 -38.15 -25.33
N LYS A 205 22.70 -39.08 -24.48
CA LYS A 205 23.12 -40.50 -24.55
C LYS A 205 22.68 -41.15 -25.86
N GLU A 206 21.43 -40.96 -26.25
CA GLU A 206 20.91 -41.49 -27.53
C GLU A 206 21.65 -40.92 -28.74
N ARG A 207 22.04 -39.61 -28.67
CA ARG A 207 22.84 -38.99 -29.74
C ARG A 207 24.27 -39.53 -29.84
N LEU A 208 24.84 -39.98 -28.70
CA LEU A 208 26.20 -40.55 -28.69
C LEU A 208 26.22 -42.03 -29.10
N GLU A 209 25.10 -42.72 -29.00
CA GLU A 209 24.96 -44.14 -29.35
C GLU A 209 24.50 -44.34 -30.84
N ALA A 210 24.11 -43.26 -31.52
CA ALA A 210 23.68 -43.28 -32.93
C ALA A 210 24.82 -42.92 -33.87
#